data_2f93c8817e87225c398ec751c8a5e407
#
_entry.id   2f93c8817e87225c398ec751c8a5e407
#
_cell.length_a   1.000
_cell.length_b   1.000
_cell.length_c   1.000
_cell.angle_alpha   90.00
_cell.angle_beta   90.00
_cell.angle_gamma   90.00
#
_symmetry.space_group_name_H-M   'P 1'
#
loop_
_entity.id
_entity.type
_entity.pdbx_description
1 polymer ?
#
loop_
_entity_poly.entity_id
_entity_poly.type
_entity_poly.pdbx_seq_one_letter_code
_entity_poly.pdbx_strand_id
1 'polypeptide(L)'
;MASDALTGTITIEQVDAAATYPLRAQELRQGRPVEIDEDDAPYTLHLAARLDGGDIVGVVRFHPRDCPWRVGEGSWQLRGMATDPRVRGLGTGRALVAEGLIRVAQRGGDLVWCDARRSAVGFYQRIGFTSVTDEYDLRPVGAHRGMLIELPIR
;
A
#
# COMPACT_ATOMS: atom_id res chain seq x y z
N MET A 1 -14.04 4.26 -25.31
CA MET A 1 -13.93 5.59 -24.68
C MET A 1 -12.78 5.59 -23.71
N ALA A 2 -11.89 6.53 -23.87
CA ALA A 2 -10.88 6.73 -22.86
C ALA A 2 -11.56 7.16 -21.55
N SER A 3 -11.19 6.54 -20.42
CA SER A 3 -11.58 7.08 -19.13
C SER A 3 -10.99 8.48 -19.00
N ASP A 4 -11.75 9.41 -18.51
CA ASP A 4 -11.25 10.76 -18.27
C ASP A 4 -10.11 10.72 -17.27
N ALA A 5 -8.89 10.93 -17.74
CA ALA A 5 -7.74 11.03 -16.86
C ALA A 5 -7.86 12.28 -16.01
N LEU A 6 -7.66 12.13 -14.70
CA LEU A 6 -7.60 13.25 -13.78
C LEU A 6 -6.21 13.88 -13.84
N THR A 7 -6.16 15.20 -13.73
CA THR A 7 -4.91 15.95 -13.60
C THR A 7 -4.98 16.79 -12.33
N GLY A 8 -3.82 17.11 -11.79
CA GLY A 8 -3.76 17.96 -10.60
C GLY A 8 -2.59 17.59 -9.70
N THR A 9 -2.57 18.18 -8.52
CA THR A 9 -1.53 17.98 -7.52
C THR A 9 -1.96 16.95 -6.49
N ILE A 10 -1.10 15.96 -6.26
CA ILE A 10 -1.33 14.92 -5.25
C ILE A 10 -0.67 15.34 -3.94
N THR A 11 -1.44 15.28 -2.84
CA THR A 11 -0.91 15.45 -1.49
C THR A 11 -1.18 14.19 -0.67
N ILE A 12 -0.23 13.83 0.19
CA ILE A 12 -0.34 12.62 1.04
C ILE A 12 -0.60 13.05 2.47
N GLU A 13 -1.59 12.43 3.10
CA GLU A 13 -1.90 12.69 4.52
C GLU A 13 -2.29 11.41 5.25
N GLN A 14 -2.13 11.42 6.56
CA GLN A 14 -2.66 10.36 7.40
C GLN A 14 -4.16 10.54 7.58
N VAL A 15 -4.91 9.44 7.50
CA VAL A 15 -6.37 9.43 7.61
C VAL A 15 -6.82 8.31 8.54
N ASP A 16 -8.10 8.36 8.94
CA ASP A 16 -8.73 7.26 9.66
C ASP A 16 -9.01 6.09 8.72
N ALA A 17 -9.12 4.89 9.28
CA ALA A 17 -9.42 3.67 8.51
C ALA A 17 -10.66 3.84 7.62
N ALA A 18 -11.72 4.42 8.17
CA ALA A 18 -12.98 4.59 7.44
C ALA A 18 -12.84 5.38 6.14
N ALA A 19 -11.93 6.36 6.10
CA ALA A 19 -11.69 7.16 4.90
C ALA A 19 -11.11 6.32 3.75
N THR A 20 -10.50 5.17 4.04
CA THR A 20 -9.89 4.29 3.04
C THR A 20 -10.87 3.28 2.45
N TYR A 21 -12.02 3.05 3.08
CA TYR A 21 -12.93 1.96 2.73
C TYR A 21 -13.53 2.06 1.33
N PRO A 22 -14.03 3.22 0.88
CA PRO A 22 -14.64 3.30 -0.45
C PRO A 22 -13.70 2.86 -1.57
N LEU A 23 -12.47 3.36 -1.57
CA LEU A 23 -11.51 3.04 -2.62
C LEU A 23 -11.02 1.59 -2.50
N ARG A 24 -10.79 1.10 -1.28
CA ARG A 24 -10.39 -0.30 -1.06
C ARG A 24 -11.49 -1.27 -1.52
N ALA A 25 -12.74 -0.98 -1.20
CA ALA A 25 -13.86 -1.81 -1.65
C ALA A 25 -13.95 -1.83 -3.17
N GLN A 26 -13.87 -0.68 -3.80
CA GLN A 26 -13.99 -0.55 -5.25
C GLN A 26 -12.85 -1.26 -5.98
N GLU A 27 -11.59 -1.03 -5.57
CA GLU A 27 -10.42 -1.47 -6.33
C GLU A 27 -9.89 -2.85 -5.90
N LEU A 28 -10.13 -3.26 -4.66
CA LEU A 28 -9.57 -4.50 -4.13
C LEU A 28 -10.60 -5.58 -3.86
N ARG A 29 -11.86 -5.19 -3.66
CA ARG A 29 -12.91 -6.10 -3.22
C ARG A 29 -14.09 -6.18 -4.19
N GLN A 30 -13.99 -5.51 -5.34
CA GLN A 30 -15.06 -5.48 -6.36
C GLN A 30 -16.40 -5.03 -5.76
N GLY A 31 -16.36 -4.01 -4.90
CA GLY A 31 -17.54 -3.49 -4.21
C GLY A 31 -17.97 -4.25 -2.97
N ARG A 32 -17.32 -5.37 -2.65
CA ARG A 32 -17.62 -6.15 -1.44
C ARG A 32 -17.06 -5.43 -0.19
N PRO A 33 -17.58 -5.76 1.01
CA PRO A 33 -17.07 -5.17 2.24
C PRO A 33 -15.57 -5.39 2.41
N VAL A 34 -14.90 -4.38 2.96
CA VAL A 34 -13.47 -4.42 3.26
C VAL A 34 -13.25 -5.26 4.52
N GLU A 35 -12.18 -6.06 4.54
CA GLU A 35 -11.71 -6.70 5.75
C GLU A 35 -11.06 -5.65 6.64
N ILE A 36 -11.49 -5.58 7.89
CA ILE A 36 -11.10 -4.51 8.81
C ILE A 36 -10.20 -4.99 9.95
N ASP A 37 -9.64 -6.20 9.81
CA ASP A 37 -8.75 -6.75 10.84
C ASP A 37 -7.59 -5.78 11.13
N GLU A 38 -7.45 -5.37 12.38
CA GLU A 38 -6.46 -4.42 12.87
C GLU A 38 -6.54 -3.02 12.23
N ASP A 39 -7.54 -2.72 11.41
CA ASP A 39 -7.64 -1.42 10.73
C ASP A 39 -7.74 -0.24 11.70
N ASP A 40 -8.47 -0.40 12.80
CA ASP A 40 -8.69 0.67 13.80
C ASP A 40 -7.67 0.66 14.93
N ALA A 41 -6.68 -0.21 14.87
CA ALA A 41 -5.67 -0.27 15.93
C ALA A 41 -4.81 1.01 15.95
N PRO A 42 -4.45 1.52 17.12
CA PRO A 42 -3.67 2.77 17.22
C PRO A 42 -2.31 2.72 16.50
N TYR A 43 -1.75 1.52 16.35
CA TYR A 43 -0.47 1.33 15.67
C TYR A 43 -0.59 1.25 14.14
N THR A 44 -1.82 1.18 13.60
CA THR A 44 -2.04 1.06 12.15
C THR A 44 -2.00 2.44 11.51
N LEU A 45 -1.14 2.56 10.49
CA LEU A 45 -0.96 3.80 9.74
C LEU A 45 -1.72 3.70 8.42
N HIS A 46 -2.70 4.58 8.22
CA HIS A 46 -3.39 4.76 6.96
C HIS A 46 -2.96 6.06 6.32
N LEU A 47 -2.54 5.99 5.06
CA LEU A 47 -2.21 7.16 4.25
C LEU A 47 -3.16 7.26 3.08
N ALA A 48 -3.56 8.48 2.76
CA ALA A 48 -4.40 8.77 1.60
C ALA A 48 -3.74 9.82 0.73
N ALA A 49 -3.91 9.68 -0.57
CA ALA A 49 -3.54 10.67 -1.56
C ALA A 49 -4.80 11.42 -1.95
N ARG A 50 -4.77 12.77 -1.83
CA ARG A 50 -5.86 13.63 -2.29
C ARG A 50 -5.44 14.38 -3.54
N LEU A 51 -6.38 14.52 -4.45
CA LEU A 51 -6.19 15.30 -5.66
C LEU A 51 -6.65 16.74 -5.37
N ASP A 52 -5.74 17.70 -5.48
CA ASP A 52 -6.01 19.14 -5.25
C ASP A 52 -6.71 19.43 -3.91
N GLY A 53 -6.36 18.64 -2.86
CA GLY A 53 -6.98 18.79 -1.54
C GLY A 53 -8.40 18.27 -1.43
N GLY A 54 -8.93 17.63 -2.48
CA GLY A 54 -10.30 17.11 -2.55
C GLY A 54 -10.38 15.60 -2.41
N ASP A 55 -10.82 14.93 -3.47
CA ASP A 55 -11.11 13.50 -3.46
C ASP A 55 -9.89 12.66 -3.11
N ILE A 56 -10.13 11.60 -2.34
CA ILE A 56 -9.12 10.55 -2.10
C ILE A 56 -9.02 9.69 -3.36
N VAL A 57 -7.82 9.66 -3.95
CA VAL A 57 -7.53 8.95 -5.19
C VAL A 57 -6.51 7.84 -5.00
N GLY A 58 -6.01 7.65 -3.80
CA GLY A 58 -5.12 6.54 -3.45
C GLY A 58 -5.08 6.32 -1.96
N VAL A 59 -4.85 5.08 -1.54
CA VAL A 59 -4.72 4.70 -0.13
C VAL A 59 -3.70 3.59 0.02
N VAL A 60 -3.10 3.51 1.22
CA VAL A 60 -2.21 2.41 1.61
C VAL A 60 -2.23 2.27 3.12
N ARG A 61 -2.07 1.04 3.61
CA ARG A 61 -2.04 0.73 5.03
C ARG A 61 -0.71 0.10 5.39
N PHE A 62 -0.15 0.53 6.53
CA PHE A 62 1.03 -0.09 7.16
C PHE A 62 0.72 -0.41 8.60
N HIS A 63 1.14 -1.58 9.08
CA HIS A 63 1.01 -1.94 10.49
C HIS A 63 2.14 -2.86 10.93
N PRO A 64 2.52 -2.85 12.20
CA PRO A 64 3.54 -3.77 12.71
C PRO A 64 3.08 -5.21 12.55
N ARG A 65 3.90 -6.03 11.93
CA ARG A 65 3.68 -7.47 11.79
C ARG A 65 4.97 -8.15 11.40
N ASP A 66 5.29 -9.28 12.05
CA ASP A 66 6.50 -10.03 11.74
C ASP A 66 6.51 -10.48 10.30
N CYS A 67 7.67 -10.32 9.65
CA CYS A 67 7.87 -10.78 8.28
C CYS A 67 8.00 -12.31 8.27
N PRO A 68 7.21 -13.03 7.43
CA PRO A 68 7.29 -14.48 7.37
C PRO A 68 8.63 -15.02 6.85
N TRP A 69 9.38 -14.18 6.13
CA TRP A 69 10.55 -14.61 5.37
C TRP A 69 11.87 -14.08 5.91
N ARG A 70 11.82 -13.18 6.87
CA ARG A 70 13.03 -12.60 7.46
C ARG A 70 12.77 -12.18 8.89
N VAL A 71 13.68 -12.58 9.77
CA VAL A 71 13.64 -12.16 11.18
C VAL A 71 14.08 -10.71 11.27
N GLY A 72 13.30 -9.87 11.96
CA GLY A 72 13.60 -8.47 12.21
C GLY A 72 12.92 -8.04 13.50
N GLU A 73 13.40 -6.96 14.10
CA GLU A 73 12.84 -6.44 15.36
C GLU A 73 11.71 -5.45 15.13
N GLY A 74 11.69 -4.79 13.96
CA GLY A 74 10.71 -3.76 13.65
C GLY A 74 10.09 -3.96 12.26
N SER A 75 9.55 -5.15 11.99
CA SER A 75 8.91 -5.44 10.71
C SER A 75 7.50 -4.88 10.66
N TRP A 76 7.15 -4.30 9.50
CA TRP A 76 5.82 -3.77 9.20
C TRP A 76 5.30 -4.40 7.91
N GLN A 77 4.01 -4.62 7.85
CA GLN A 77 3.35 -5.11 6.64
C GLN A 77 2.65 -3.97 5.92
N LEU A 78 2.82 -3.90 4.60
CA LEU A 78 2.05 -3.05 3.71
C LEU A 78 0.85 -3.83 3.18
N ARG A 79 -0.34 -3.27 3.28
CA ARG A 79 -1.58 -3.86 2.77
C ARG A 79 -2.52 -2.79 2.23
N GLY A 80 -3.57 -3.23 1.55
CA GLY A 80 -4.67 -2.36 1.16
C GLY A 80 -4.27 -1.21 0.24
N MET A 81 -3.23 -1.41 -0.56
CA MET A 81 -2.80 -0.44 -1.56
C MET A 81 -3.81 -0.38 -2.69
N ALA A 82 -4.38 0.78 -2.92
CA ALA A 82 -5.35 0.98 -4.00
C ALA A 82 -5.23 2.39 -4.55
N THR A 83 -5.31 2.53 -5.87
CA THR A 83 -5.35 3.83 -6.53
C THR A 83 -6.51 3.88 -7.50
N ASP A 84 -7.11 5.06 -7.63
CA ASP A 84 -8.14 5.31 -8.64
C ASP A 84 -7.48 5.20 -10.02
N PRO A 85 -8.04 4.37 -10.94
CA PRO A 85 -7.45 4.21 -12.27
C PRO A 85 -7.28 5.53 -13.03
N ARG A 86 -8.09 6.55 -12.73
CA ARG A 86 -8.02 7.85 -13.40
C ARG A 86 -6.77 8.66 -13.06
N VAL A 87 -6.03 8.30 -12.00
CA VAL A 87 -4.77 8.97 -11.63
C VAL A 87 -3.53 8.19 -12.07
N ARG A 88 -3.67 7.21 -12.96
CA ARG A 88 -2.54 6.48 -13.51
C ARG A 88 -1.59 7.46 -14.21
N GLY A 89 -0.29 7.23 -14.03
CA GLY A 89 0.75 8.09 -14.59
C GLY A 89 1.10 9.31 -13.76
N LEU A 90 0.35 9.59 -12.69
CA LEU A 90 0.67 10.71 -11.76
C LEU A 90 1.64 10.31 -10.64
N GLY A 91 2.02 9.03 -10.55
CA GLY A 91 2.90 8.55 -9.51
C GLY A 91 2.27 8.46 -8.13
N THR A 92 0.94 8.40 -8.05
CA THR A 92 0.18 8.38 -6.79
C THR A 92 0.59 7.21 -5.89
N GLY A 93 0.62 5.99 -6.43
CA GLY A 93 0.99 4.81 -5.66
C GLY A 93 2.42 4.87 -5.16
N ARG A 94 3.34 5.30 -6.00
CA ARG A 94 4.74 5.47 -5.62
C ARG A 94 4.90 6.49 -4.50
N ALA A 95 4.20 7.62 -4.58
CA ALA A 95 4.24 8.65 -3.55
C ALA A 95 3.69 8.14 -2.22
N LEU A 96 2.59 7.39 -2.24
CA LEU A 96 2.01 6.78 -1.04
C LEU A 96 2.98 5.82 -0.36
N VAL A 97 3.60 4.92 -1.11
CA VAL A 97 4.54 3.96 -0.55
C VAL A 97 5.78 4.67 -0.03
N ALA A 98 6.34 5.62 -0.79
CA ALA A 98 7.53 6.36 -0.38
C ALA A 98 7.30 7.10 0.94
N GLU A 99 6.17 7.80 1.08
CA GLU A 99 5.83 8.50 2.33
C GLU A 99 5.63 7.51 3.48
N GLY A 100 4.99 6.38 3.21
CA GLY A 100 4.79 5.32 4.20
C GLY A 100 6.10 4.76 4.72
N LEU A 101 7.06 4.51 3.86
CA LEU A 101 8.39 4.01 4.25
C LEU A 101 9.11 5.01 5.17
N ILE A 102 9.01 6.30 4.88
CA ILE A 102 9.57 7.34 5.73
C ILE A 102 8.92 7.32 7.11
N ARG A 103 7.59 7.28 7.17
CA ARG A 103 6.87 7.30 8.44
C ARG A 103 7.07 6.04 9.26
N VAL A 104 7.16 4.88 8.63
CA VAL A 104 7.47 3.61 9.30
C VAL A 104 8.88 3.67 9.92
N ALA A 105 9.86 4.18 9.17
CA ALA A 105 11.23 4.35 9.69
C ALA A 105 11.26 5.30 10.89
N GLN A 106 10.50 6.39 10.85
CA GLN A 106 10.38 7.34 11.97
C GLN A 106 9.77 6.70 13.22
N ARG A 107 8.98 5.65 13.05
CA ARG A 107 8.36 4.90 14.14
C ARG A 107 9.20 3.71 14.60
N GLY A 108 10.45 3.61 14.13
CA GLY A 108 11.37 2.54 14.50
C GLY A 108 11.28 1.29 13.63
N GLY A 109 10.51 1.30 12.56
CA GLY A 109 10.46 0.18 11.64
C GLY A 109 11.78 0.00 10.89
N ASP A 110 12.21 -1.26 10.74
CA ASP A 110 13.47 -1.60 10.07
C ASP A 110 13.25 -2.38 8.77
N LEU A 111 12.02 -2.77 8.48
CA LEU A 111 11.67 -3.56 7.32
C LEU A 111 10.18 -3.41 7.01
N VAL A 112 9.84 -3.30 5.73
CA VAL A 112 8.45 -3.38 5.27
C VAL A 112 8.34 -4.53 4.27
N TRP A 113 7.31 -5.35 4.45
CA TRP A 113 7.05 -6.49 3.59
C TRP A 113 5.61 -6.48 3.10
N CYS A 114 5.36 -7.19 2.01
CA CYS A 114 4.00 -7.35 1.48
C CYS A 114 3.84 -8.66 0.73
N ASP A 115 2.60 -9.10 0.63
CA ASP A 115 2.18 -10.11 -0.33
C ASP A 115 1.80 -9.38 -1.61
N ALA A 116 2.72 -9.29 -2.57
CA ALA A 116 2.50 -8.54 -3.80
C ALA A 116 1.77 -9.39 -4.83
N ARG A 117 0.63 -8.91 -5.31
CA ARG A 117 -0.05 -9.54 -6.45
C ARG A 117 0.91 -9.59 -7.64
N ARG A 118 0.82 -10.65 -8.45
CA ARG A 118 1.68 -10.81 -9.64
C ARG A 118 1.76 -9.52 -10.45
N SER A 119 0.63 -8.87 -10.70
CA SER A 119 0.56 -7.64 -11.49
C SER A 119 1.25 -6.43 -10.84
N ALA A 120 1.51 -6.48 -9.54
CA ALA A 120 2.12 -5.37 -8.79
C ALA A 120 3.61 -5.57 -8.51
N VAL A 121 4.16 -6.76 -8.79
CA VAL A 121 5.57 -7.06 -8.50
C VAL A 121 6.51 -6.02 -9.13
N GLY A 122 6.31 -5.69 -10.40
CA GLY A 122 7.14 -4.69 -11.08
C GLY A 122 7.05 -3.30 -10.45
N PHE A 123 5.86 -2.93 -9.98
CA PHE A 123 5.65 -1.66 -9.28
C PHE A 123 6.50 -1.59 -7.99
N TYR A 124 6.45 -2.63 -7.16
CA TYR A 124 7.24 -2.65 -5.92
C TYR A 124 8.74 -2.74 -6.19
N GLN A 125 9.15 -3.50 -7.21
CA GLN A 125 10.57 -3.57 -7.60
C GLN A 125 11.12 -2.19 -7.97
N ARG A 126 10.36 -1.38 -8.68
CA ARG A 126 10.78 -0.02 -9.06
C ARG A 126 10.94 0.91 -7.87
N ILE A 127 10.24 0.65 -6.78
CA ILE A 127 10.39 1.42 -5.53
C ILE A 127 11.64 0.98 -4.76
N GLY A 128 12.03 -0.29 -4.92
CA GLY A 128 13.21 -0.84 -4.25
C GLY A 128 12.95 -2.12 -3.47
N PHE A 129 11.73 -2.65 -3.52
CA PHE A 129 11.43 -3.94 -2.89
C PHE A 129 12.08 -5.06 -3.67
N THR A 130 12.48 -6.11 -2.95
CA THR A 130 13.05 -7.33 -3.52
C THR A 130 12.07 -8.48 -3.33
N SER A 131 11.88 -9.28 -4.37
CA SER A 131 11.13 -10.54 -4.26
C SER A 131 11.97 -11.57 -3.51
N VAL A 132 11.40 -12.16 -2.46
CA VAL A 132 12.11 -13.10 -1.59
C VAL A 132 11.48 -14.49 -1.56
N THR A 133 10.44 -14.71 -2.34
CA THR A 133 9.77 -16.01 -2.45
C THR A 133 9.49 -16.35 -3.92
N ASP A 134 9.21 -17.63 -4.17
CA ASP A 134 8.53 -18.03 -5.39
C ASP A 134 7.07 -17.59 -5.33
N GLU A 135 6.32 -17.73 -6.44
CA GLU A 135 4.90 -17.45 -6.45
C GLU A 135 4.13 -18.41 -5.54
N TYR A 136 3.12 -17.88 -4.87
CA TYR A 136 2.16 -18.65 -4.09
C TYR A 136 0.76 -18.11 -4.32
N ASP A 137 -0.24 -18.94 -4.08
CA ASP A 137 -1.64 -18.55 -4.29
C ASP A 137 -2.25 -18.05 -2.98
N LEU A 138 -2.87 -16.87 -3.03
CA LEU A 138 -3.69 -16.33 -1.96
C LEU A 138 -5.12 -16.18 -2.47
N ARG A 139 -5.95 -17.17 -2.20
CA ARG A 139 -7.34 -17.14 -2.62
C ARG A 139 -8.14 -16.07 -1.89
N PRO A 140 -9.10 -15.45 -2.56
CA PRO A 140 -9.53 -15.65 -3.95
C PRO A 140 -8.75 -14.84 -4.98
N VAL A 141 -7.74 -14.08 -4.57
CA VAL A 141 -7.07 -13.09 -5.43
C VAL A 141 -6.13 -13.74 -6.45
N GLY A 142 -5.41 -14.81 -6.09
CA GLY A 142 -4.54 -15.53 -7.00
C GLY A 142 -3.07 -15.43 -6.66
N ALA A 143 -2.21 -15.40 -7.70
CA ALA A 143 -0.77 -15.49 -7.54
C ALA A 143 -0.15 -14.24 -6.92
N HIS A 144 0.71 -14.47 -5.94
CA HIS A 144 1.45 -13.44 -5.20
C HIS A 144 2.92 -13.80 -5.09
N ARG A 145 3.75 -12.82 -4.79
CA ARG A 145 5.13 -13.02 -4.34
C ARG A 145 5.35 -12.25 -3.05
N GLY A 146 6.12 -12.83 -2.14
CA GLY A 146 6.60 -12.12 -0.95
C GLY A 146 7.68 -11.13 -1.36
N MET A 147 7.53 -9.89 -0.94
CA MET A 147 8.49 -8.83 -1.23
C MET A 147 8.80 -8.03 0.03
N LEU A 148 10.01 -7.53 0.12
CA LEU A 148 10.39 -6.67 1.24
C LEU A 148 11.41 -5.61 0.85
N ILE A 149 11.49 -4.57 1.68
CA ILE A 149 12.50 -3.53 1.61
C ILE A 149 13.02 -3.26 3.03
N GLU A 150 14.31 -3.12 3.17
CA GLU A 150 14.94 -2.79 4.45
C GLU A 150 15.00 -1.28 4.65
N LEU A 151 14.87 -0.83 5.89
CA LEU A 151 14.86 0.59 6.25
C LEU A 151 16.01 0.88 7.21
N PRO A 152 16.57 2.12 7.19
CA PRO A 152 16.27 3.17 6.23
C PRO A 152 16.77 2.83 4.83
N ILE A 153 16.17 3.44 3.83
CA ILE A 153 16.61 3.26 2.43
C ILE A 153 17.97 3.93 2.27
N ARG A 154 18.92 3.17 1.70
CA ARG A 154 20.29 3.63 1.45
C ARG A 154 20.55 3.85 -0.02
#